data_f4b2eac46a3d3960898168fdcfbea866
#
_entry.id   f4b2eac46a3d3960898168fdcfbea866
#
_cell.length_a   1.000
_cell.length_b   1.000
_cell.length_c   1.000
_cell.angle_alpha   90.00
_cell.angle_beta   90.00
_cell.angle_gamma   90.00
#
_symmetry.space_group_name_H-M   'P 1'
#
loop_
_entity.id
_entity.type
_entity.pdbx_description
1 polymer ?
#
loop_
_entity_poly.entity_id
_entity_poly.type
_entity_poly.pdbx_seq_one_letter_code
_entity_poly.pdbx_strand_id
1 'polypeptide(L)'
;MAEYELIREGEDITLRINCEKLAYFPSIEEEPQMMAEVIAAIAEAGTITKIVLQQKRDYEYDNNQTQMLVEIAKLYKKLVQQKQSYGIIAPECERYLGPRYVQLQKTIVYDLKSDPLSAYVDFKKIYHQEQERLEKTRPAKEEDRCIRDLLSLLDEIITALEQTKIVQLSKEHINVHKKGDREEYRKIFMPIIKPDFMYTKLLATYPPDGEQLASYAVGETEVTLFQMPNSVQTLYHIVPPEFKLSEEKYELLDAARKILAEHKPKRSEFTDPERMRQVFVNIGGDLLDELAGYRQIKLRQKEKEELAQILVRYTVGFGLIEVLL
;
A
#
# COMPACT_ATOMS: atom_id res chain seq x y z
N MET A 1 14.86 7.35 11.48
CA MET A 1 14.58 6.58 10.26
C MET A 1 14.46 5.12 10.66
N ALA A 2 13.45 4.42 10.17
CA ALA A 2 13.39 2.97 10.32
C ALA A 2 14.60 2.34 9.62
N GLU A 3 15.14 1.27 10.19
CA GLU A 3 16.18 0.49 9.52
C GLU A 3 15.56 -0.21 8.31
N TYR A 4 16.15 -0.04 7.14
CA TYR A 4 15.70 -0.70 5.93
C TYR A 4 16.85 -1.43 5.23
N GLU A 5 16.50 -2.44 4.48
CA GLU A 5 17.41 -3.18 3.61
C GLU A 5 16.89 -3.28 2.18
N LEU A 6 17.78 -3.43 1.23
CA LEU A 6 17.46 -3.63 -0.17
C LEU A 6 17.84 -5.05 -0.57
N ILE A 7 16.84 -5.85 -0.91
CA ILE A 7 17.02 -7.23 -1.38
C ILE A 7 16.86 -7.23 -2.89
N ARG A 8 17.88 -7.75 -3.60
CA ARG A 8 17.88 -7.85 -5.06
C ARG A 8 17.74 -9.30 -5.49
N GLU A 9 16.71 -9.60 -6.24
CA GLU A 9 16.45 -10.92 -6.82
C GLU A 9 16.22 -10.77 -8.34
N GLY A 10 17.28 -10.92 -9.14
CA GLY A 10 17.24 -10.63 -10.57
C GLY A 10 17.01 -9.14 -10.84
N GLU A 11 15.94 -8.81 -11.54
CA GLU A 11 15.51 -7.44 -11.82
C GLU A 11 14.68 -6.83 -10.70
N ASP A 12 14.16 -7.65 -9.78
CA ASP A 12 13.35 -7.19 -8.66
C ASP A 12 14.21 -6.62 -7.54
N ILE A 13 13.82 -5.44 -7.07
CA ILE A 13 14.44 -4.76 -5.94
C ILE A 13 13.39 -4.52 -4.87
N THR A 14 13.47 -5.27 -3.78
CA THR A 14 12.57 -5.15 -2.63
C THR A 14 13.15 -4.22 -1.59
N LEU A 15 12.39 -3.19 -1.22
CA LEU A 15 12.64 -2.37 -0.04
C LEU A 15 11.98 -3.02 1.17
N ARG A 16 12.77 -3.56 2.09
CA ARG A 16 12.30 -4.16 3.33
C ARG A 16 12.56 -3.21 4.50
N ILE A 17 11.50 -2.82 5.21
CA ILE A 17 11.57 -1.90 6.35
C ILE A 17 11.24 -2.69 7.62
N ASN A 18 12.14 -2.62 8.61
CA ASN A 18 11.92 -3.26 9.91
C ASN A 18 10.98 -2.41 10.77
N CYS A 19 9.79 -2.95 11.05
CA CYS A 19 8.72 -2.34 11.83
C CYS A 19 8.47 -3.06 13.18
N GLU A 20 9.37 -3.99 13.62
CA GLU A 20 9.19 -4.78 14.84
C GLU A 20 9.04 -3.92 16.10
N LYS A 21 9.63 -2.74 16.11
CA LYS A 21 9.58 -1.80 17.25
C LYS A 21 8.30 -0.98 17.33
N LEU A 22 7.43 -1.04 16.30
CA LEU A 22 6.16 -0.30 16.31
C LEU A 22 5.16 -1.00 17.24
N ALA A 23 4.42 -0.20 18.00
CA ALA A 23 3.36 -0.68 18.88
C ALA A 23 2.03 -0.94 18.14
N TYR A 24 1.95 -0.57 16.86
CA TYR A 24 0.80 -0.68 15.98
C TYR A 24 1.21 -1.41 14.69
N PHE A 25 0.23 -1.88 13.91
CA PHE A 25 0.50 -2.54 12.64
C PHE A 25 1.00 -1.54 11.60
N PRO A 26 2.10 -1.87 10.88
CA PRO A 26 2.65 -0.98 9.88
C PRO A 26 1.72 -0.89 8.67
N SER A 27 1.35 0.33 8.28
CA SER A 27 0.42 0.57 7.19
C SER A 27 0.76 1.88 6.48
N ILE A 28 0.93 1.82 5.17
CA ILE A 28 1.15 3.01 4.34
C ILE A 28 -0.16 3.79 4.19
N GLU A 29 -1.28 3.07 4.08
CA GLU A 29 -2.61 3.62 3.86
C GLU A 29 -3.20 4.32 5.09
N GLU A 30 -2.88 3.84 6.29
CA GLU A 30 -3.43 4.39 7.54
C GLU A 30 -2.50 5.43 8.19
N GLU A 31 -1.18 5.17 8.17
CA GLU A 31 -0.20 5.91 8.95
C GLU A 31 0.60 6.88 8.09
N PRO A 32 0.33 8.22 8.19
CA PRO A 32 1.08 9.23 7.44
C PRO A 32 2.58 9.17 7.68
N GLN A 33 2.99 8.84 8.90
CA GLN A 33 4.40 8.74 9.26
C GLN A 33 5.08 7.56 8.55
N MET A 34 4.39 6.41 8.45
CA MET A 34 4.89 5.25 7.72
C MET A 34 5.05 5.56 6.23
N MET A 35 4.05 6.19 5.61
CA MET A 35 4.15 6.65 4.22
C MET A 35 5.35 7.58 4.03
N ALA A 36 5.57 8.53 4.95
CA ALA A 36 6.69 9.46 4.88
C ALA A 36 8.06 8.76 4.99
N GLU A 37 8.19 7.76 5.84
CA GLU A 37 9.42 6.96 5.99
C GLU A 37 9.69 6.11 4.75
N VAL A 38 8.66 5.47 4.19
CA VAL A 38 8.74 4.71 2.94
C VAL A 38 9.20 5.61 1.78
N ILE A 39 8.55 6.76 1.58
CA ILE A 39 8.91 7.70 0.50
C ILE A 39 10.33 8.23 0.69
N ALA A 40 10.77 8.51 1.92
CA ALA A 40 12.14 8.94 2.20
C ALA A 40 13.15 7.83 1.85
N ALA A 41 12.89 6.58 2.26
CA ALA A 41 13.73 5.43 1.95
C ALA A 41 13.84 5.19 0.43
N ILE A 42 12.72 5.29 -0.31
CA ILE A 42 12.71 5.20 -1.78
C ILE A 42 13.54 6.33 -2.42
N ALA A 43 13.42 7.56 -1.92
CA ALA A 43 14.18 8.70 -2.43
C ALA A 43 15.71 8.52 -2.29
N GLU A 44 16.14 7.81 -1.24
CA GLU A 44 17.56 7.44 -1.05
C GLU A 44 17.95 6.24 -1.92
N ALA A 45 17.16 5.17 -1.89
CA ALA A 45 17.46 3.90 -2.55
C ALA A 45 17.37 3.96 -4.08
N GLY A 46 16.44 4.74 -4.63
CA GLY A 46 16.23 4.90 -6.07
C GLY A 46 15.16 3.97 -6.64
N THR A 47 15.55 3.07 -7.55
CA THR A 47 14.58 2.17 -8.20
C THR A 47 14.21 1.02 -7.29
N ILE A 48 12.90 0.80 -7.10
CA ILE A 48 12.33 -0.25 -6.26
C ILE A 48 11.13 -0.83 -6.99
N THR A 49 10.95 -2.15 -6.92
CA THR A 49 9.82 -2.87 -7.53
C THR A 49 8.79 -3.33 -6.50
N LYS A 50 9.19 -3.51 -5.24
CA LYS A 50 8.34 -4.02 -4.17
C LYS A 50 8.70 -3.40 -2.83
N ILE A 51 7.69 -3.19 -1.98
CA ILE A 51 7.86 -2.74 -0.59
C ILE A 51 7.36 -3.84 0.35
N VAL A 52 8.12 -4.10 1.40
CA VAL A 52 7.74 -5.03 2.48
C VAL A 52 7.94 -4.31 3.81
N LEU A 53 6.86 -4.16 4.57
CA LEU A 53 6.92 -3.71 5.96
C LEU A 53 6.93 -4.96 6.85
N GLN A 54 8.05 -5.20 7.51
CA GLN A 54 8.24 -6.40 8.32
C GLN A 54 7.92 -6.12 9.79
N GLN A 55 6.98 -6.90 10.34
CA GLN A 55 6.70 -6.92 11.78
C GLN A 55 6.53 -8.38 12.22
N LYS A 56 5.42 -8.76 12.84
CA LYS A 56 5.08 -10.18 13.10
C LYS A 56 4.85 -10.94 11.79
N ARG A 57 4.33 -10.24 10.79
CA ARG A 57 4.11 -10.71 9.42
C ARG A 57 4.71 -9.71 8.45
N ASP A 58 4.87 -10.15 7.21
CA ASP A 58 5.27 -9.29 6.11
C ASP A 58 4.03 -8.68 5.46
N TYR A 59 4.00 -7.34 5.38
CA TYR A 59 2.99 -6.54 4.69
C TYR A 59 3.58 -6.12 3.34
N GLU A 60 3.14 -6.77 2.28
CA GLU A 60 3.73 -6.64 0.96
C GLU A 60 2.88 -5.72 0.07
N TYR A 61 3.50 -4.67 -0.49
CA TYR A 61 2.91 -3.80 -1.50
C TYR A 61 3.49 -4.16 -2.86
N ASP A 62 2.61 -4.45 -3.82
CA ASP A 62 2.99 -4.90 -5.15
C ASP A 62 3.71 -3.80 -5.98
N ASN A 63 4.17 -4.18 -7.18
CA ASN A 63 4.88 -3.25 -8.05
C ASN A 63 4.03 -2.03 -8.44
N ASN A 64 2.72 -2.19 -8.69
CA ASN A 64 1.87 -1.07 -9.07
C ASN A 64 1.74 -0.05 -7.94
N GLN A 65 1.49 -0.52 -6.71
CA GLN A 65 1.42 0.30 -5.50
C GLN A 65 2.79 0.94 -5.21
N THR A 66 3.87 0.17 -5.34
CA THR A 66 5.24 0.65 -5.16
C THR A 66 5.59 1.77 -6.14
N GLN A 67 5.26 1.61 -7.43
CA GLN A 67 5.57 2.63 -8.45
C GLN A 67 4.86 3.95 -8.19
N MET A 68 3.67 3.95 -7.62
CA MET A 68 2.97 5.18 -7.22
C MET A 68 3.77 5.98 -6.18
N LEU A 69 4.38 5.29 -5.21
CA LEU A 69 5.24 5.95 -4.21
C LEU A 69 6.60 6.35 -4.79
N VAL A 70 7.14 5.59 -5.74
CA VAL A 70 8.36 5.92 -6.47
C VAL A 70 8.19 7.22 -7.26
N GLU A 71 7.03 7.47 -7.89
CA GLU A 71 6.72 8.72 -8.58
C GLU A 71 6.81 9.92 -7.61
N ILE A 72 6.18 9.82 -6.44
CA ILE A 72 6.24 10.86 -5.40
C ILE A 72 7.67 11.04 -4.86
N ALA A 73 8.38 9.94 -4.61
CA ALA A 73 9.75 9.98 -4.09
C ALA A 73 10.73 10.66 -5.08
N LYS A 74 10.57 10.42 -6.39
CA LYS A 74 11.35 11.10 -7.43
C LYS A 74 11.11 12.62 -7.42
N LEU A 75 9.84 13.03 -7.34
CA LEU A 75 9.50 14.45 -7.24
C LEU A 75 10.05 15.08 -5.96
N TYR A 76 9.87 14.42 -4.81
CA TYR A 76 10.42 14.85 -3.53
C TYR A 76 11.94 15.03 -3.59
N LYS A 77 12.66 14.02 -4.10
CA LYS A 77 14.12 14.07 -4.27
C LYS A 77 14.56 15.25 -5.13
N LYS A 78 13.90 15.46 -6.28
CA LYS A 78 14.18 16.59 -7.19
C LYS A 78 14.04 17.92 -6.44
N LEU A 79 12.93 18.13 -5.73
CA LEU A 79 12.66 19.38 -5.02
C LEU A 79 13.63 19.64 -3.87
N VAL A 80 14.00 18.60 -3.11
CA VAL A 80 14.98 18.72 -2.02
C VAL A 80 16.38 19.02 -2.56
N GLN A 81 16.80 18.40 -3.66
CA GLN A 81 18.09 18.68 -4.31
C GLN A 81 18.13 20.10 -4.89
N GLN A 82 17.07 20.58 -5.51
CA GLN A 82 16.96 21.96 -5.99
C GLN A 82 17.12 22.95 -4.83
N LYS A 83 16.46 22.69 -3.70
CA LYS A 83 16.59 23.50 -2.49
C LYS A 83 18.02 23.60 -1.98
N GLN A 84 18.76 22.50 -1.96
CA GLN A 84 20.14 22.46 -1.49
C GLN A 84 21.09 23.24 -2.41
N SER A 85 20.82 23.24 -3.72
CA SER A 85 21.71 23.85 -4.72
C SER A 85 21.48 25.35 -4.91
N TYR A 86 20.24 25.81 -4.94
CA TYR A 86 19.89 27.19 -5.37
C TYR A 86 18.86 27.89 -4.46
N GLY A 87 18.36 27.21 -3.43
CA GLY A 87 17.16 27.64 -2.71
C GLY A 87 15.86 27.38 -3.53
N ILE A 88 14.73 27.37 -2.85
CA ILE A 88 13.41 27.21 -3.51
C ILE A 88 12.95 28.54 -4.08
N ILE A 89 13.34 29.65 -3.44
CA ILE A 89 13.03 31.03 -3.81
C ILE A 89 14.35 31.79 -3.81
N ALA A 90 14.56 32.67 -4.79
CA ALA A 90 15.76 33.49 -4.86
C ALA A 90 15.89 34.38 -3.60
N PRO A 91 17.10 34.59 -3.06
CA PRO A 91 17.31 35.35 -1.80
C PRO A 91 16.71 36.76 -1.83
N GLU A 92 16.75 37.44 -2.97
CA GLU A 92 16.18 38.77 -3.16
C GLU A 92 14.64 38.79 -3.05
N CYS A 93 14.00 37.62 -3.24
CA CYS A 93 12.56 37.48 -3.14
C CYS A 93 12.07 37.18 -1.71
N GLU A 94 12.94 36.85 -0.78
CA GLU A 94 12.59 36.49 0.59
C GLU A 94 11.80 37.59 1.30
N ARG A 95 12.14 38.86 1.09
CA ARG A 95 11.43 40.01 1.66
C ARG A 95 9.96 40.12 1.22
N TYR A 96 9.61 39.61 0.04
CA TYR A 96 8.25 39.65 -0.50
C TYR A 96 7.48 38.38 -0.26
N LEU A 97 8.16 37.23 -0.23
CA LEU A 97 7.59 35.89 -0.23
C LEU A 97 7.95 35.05 1.03
N GLY A 98 8.59 35.66 2.05
CA GLY A 98 9.06 34.93 3.24
C GLY A 98 8.02 34.00 3.88
N PRO A 99 6.78 34.44 4.18
CA PRO A 99 5.74 33.56 4.71
C PRO A 99 5.37 32.42 3.76
N ARG A 100 5.35 32.66 2.45
CA ARG A 100 5.08 31.64 1.42
C ARG A 100 6.22 30.63 1.32
N TYR A 101 7.45 31.11 1.45
CA TYR A 101 8.62 30.24 1.50
C TYR A 101 8.53 29.22 2.64
N VAL A 102 8.20 29.69 3.85
CA VAL A 102 8.04 28.79 5.01
C VAL A 102 6.92 27.77 4.78
N GLN A 103 5.79 28.21 4.24
CA GLN A 103 4.67 27.33 3.92
C GLN A 103 5.06 26.30 2.89
N LEU A 104 5.66 26.73 1.76
CA LEU A 104 6.10 25.87 0.68
C LEU A 104 7.14 24.84 1.15
N GLN A 105 8.11 25.29 1.94
CA GLN A 105 9.13 24.43 2.51
C GLN A 105 8.52 23.33 3.41
N LYS A 106 7.55 23.69 4.24
CA LYS A 106 6.83 22.73 5.09
C LYS A 106 6.10 21.71 4.24
N THR A 107 5.35 22.14 3.23
CA THR A 107 4.60 21.26 2.34
C THR A 107 5.54 20.29 1.60
N ILE A 108 6.69 20.75 1.09
CA ILE A 108 7.65 19.90 0.39
C ILE A 108 8.30 18.90 1.35
N VAL A 109 8.78 19.35 2.50
CA VAL A 109 9.62 18.51 3.38
C VAL A 109 8.80 17.50 4.17
N TYR A 110 7.57 17.85 4.55
CA TYR A 110 6.73 17.02 5.42
C TYR A 110 5.50 16.49 4.69
N ASP A 111 4.65 17.38 4.16
CA ASP A 111 3.33 16.98 3.68
C ASP A 111 3.42 16.14 2.39
N LEU A 112 4.32 16.46 1.48
CA LEU A 112 4.52 15.71 0.23
C LEU A 112 4.89 14.24 0.47
N LYS A 113 5.51 13.92 1.60
CA LYS A 113 5.84 12.53 1.97
C LYS A 113 4.72 11.85 2.74
N SER A 114 4.07 12.56 3.66
CA SER A 114 3.08 11.97 4.56
C SER A 114 1.67 11.96 3.99
N ASP A 115 1.35 12.94 3.14
CA ASP A 115 0.03 13.15 2.53
C ASP A 115 0.16 13.88 1.19
N PRO A 116 0.59 13.18 0.11
CA PRO A 116 0.77 13.77 -1.21
C PRO A 116 -0.46 14.46 -1.78
N LEU A 117 -1.68 13.97 -1.48
CA LEU A 117 -2.94 14.56 -1.94
C LEU A 117 -3.19 15.91 -1.27
N SER A 118 -2.96 16.00 0.06
CA SER A 118 -3.04 17.27 0.77
C SER A 118 -1.98 18.26 0.28
N ALA A 119 -0.75 17.80 0.02
CA ALA A 119 0.30 18.63 -0.54
C ALA A 119 -0.09 19.22 -1.90
N TYR A 120 -0.70 18.42 -2.77
CA TYR A 120 -1.21 18.88 -4.07
C TYR A 120 -2.27 19.97 -3.91
N VAL A 121 -3.24 19.78 -3.01
CA VAL A 121 -4.29 20.77 -2.72
C VAL A 121 -3.68 22.07 -2.18
N ASP A 122 -2.70 21.98 -1.28
CA ASP A 122 -2.01 23.14 -0.72
C ASP A 122 -1.20 23.89 -1.78
N PHE A 123 -0.50 23.22 -2.71
CA PHE A 123 0.20 23.88 -3.81
C PHE A 123 -0.78 24.63 -4.72
N LYS A 124 -1.90 24.04 -5.09
CA LYS A 124 -2.96 24.71 -5.88
C LYS A 124 -3.52 25.94 -5.16
N LYS A 125 -3.76 25.81 -3.86
CA LYS A 125 -4.24 26.93 -3.05
C LYS A 125 -3.25 28.09 -3.02
N ILE A 126 -1.95 27.81 -2.81
CA ILE A 126 -0.91 28.85 -2.85
C ILE A 126 -0.87 29.49 -4.24
N TYR A 127 -0.90 28.69 -5.30
CA TYR A 127 -0.90 29.17 -6.68
C TYR A 127 -2.03 30.16 -6.94
N HIS A 128 -3.27 29.78 -6.62
CA HIS A 128 -4.42 30.66 -6.83
C HIS A 128 -4.35 31.95 -6.00
N GLN A 129 -3.90 31.87 -4.74
CA GLN A 129 -3.75 33.04 -3.88
C GLN A 129 -2.71 34.04 -4.42
N GLU A 130 -1.59 33.58 -4.94
CA GLU A 130 -0.57 34.46 -5.50
C GLU A 130 -0.97 34.98 -6.88
N GLN A 131 -1.71 34.21 -7.66
CA GLN A 131 -2.31 34.70 -8.91
C GLN A 131 -3.31 35.82 -8.65
N GLU A 132 -4.23 35.66 -7.70
CA GLU A 132 -5.16 36.72 -7.30
C GLU A 132 -4.44 37.95 -6.75
N ARG A 133 -3.32 37.76 -6.03
CA ARG A 133 -2.50 38.85 -5.53
C ARG A 133 -1.93 39.70 -6.67
N LEU A 134 -1.39 39.08 -7.71
CA LEU A 134 -0.92 39.79 -8.91
C LEU A 134 -2.00 40.64 -9.57
N GLU A 135 -3.20 40.07 -9.69
CA GLU A 135 -4.32 40.74 -10.35
C GLU A 135 -4.86 41.94 -9.54
N LYS A 136 -4.97 41.77 -8.20
CA LYS A 136 -5.60 42.77 -7.32
C LYS A 136 -4.67 43.88 -6.86
N THR A 137 -3.39 43.63 -6.62
CA THR A 137 -2.50 44.60 -5.94
C THR A 137 -1.57 45.38 -6.85
N ARG A 138 -1.36 44.96 -8.11
CA ARG A 138 -0.40 45.56 -9.05
C ARG A 138 0.97 45.83 -8.38
N PRO A 139 1.67 44.79 -7.96
CA PRO A 139 2.89 44.93 -7.17
C PRO A 139 4.01 45.67 -7.92
N ALA A 140 5.03 46.15 -7.17
CA ALA A 140 6.23 46.74 -7.77
C ALA A 140 6.93 45.71 -8.66
N LYS A 141 7.70 46.20 -9.66
CA LYS A 141 8.34 45.36 -10.71
C LYS A 141 9.15 44.18 -10.15
N GLU A 142 9.88 44.38 -9.06
CA GLU A 142 10.67 43.34 -8.42
C GLU A 142 9.79 42.28 -7.72
N GLU A 143 8.76 42.74 -7.01
CA GLU A 143 7.78 41.85 -6.37
C GLU A 143 6.98 41.07 -7.41
N ASP A 144 6.52 41.71 -8.50
CA ASP A 144 5.85 41.05 -9.62
C ASP A 144 6.70 39.90 -10.21
N ARG A 145 8.00 40.15 -10.43
CA ARG A 145 8.93 39.12 -10.88
C ARG A 145 9.00 37.95 -9.89
N CYS A 146 9.18 38.24 -8.60
CA CYS A 146 9.29 37.20 -7.58
C CYS A 146 8.02 36.34 -7.49
N ILE A 147 6.83 36.94 -7.60
CA ILE A 147 5.57 36.20 -7.61
C ILE A 147 5.44 35.33 -8.88
N ARG A 148 5.84 35.82 -10.05
CA ARG A 148 5.81 35.03 -11.28
C ARG A 148 6.79 33.85 -11.27
N ASP A 149 7.98 34.06 -10.69
CA ASP A 149 8.95 32.97 -10.52
C ASP A 149 8.39 31.88 -9.57
N LEU A 150 7.71 32.28 -8.49
CA LEU A 150 7.01 31.35 -7.59
C LEU A 150 5.86 30.61 -8.30
N LEU A 151 5.04 31.32 -9.09
CA LEU A 151 3.94 30.70 -9.85
C LEU A 151 4.47 29.70 -10.87
N SER A 152 5.57 30.00 -11.56
CA SER A 152 6.21 29.07 -12.49
C SER A 152 6.68 27.79 -11.79
N LEU A 153 7.31 27.92 -10.62
CA LEU A 153 7.73 26.77 -9.82
C LEU A 153 6.52 25.94 -9.34
N LEU A 154 5.48 26.59 -8.86
CA LEU A 154 4.26 25.89 -8.41
C LEU A 154 3.57 25.17 -9.56
N ASP A 155 3.52 25.77 -10.75
CA ASP A 155 2.97 25.16 -11.96
C ASP A 155 3.73 23.88 -12.35
N GLU A 156 5.07 23.91 -12.30
CA GLU A 156 5.89 22.72 -12.51
C GLU A 156 5.59 21.61 -11.49
N ILE A 157 5.47 21.96 -10.20
CA ILE A 157 5.17 20.98 -9.14
C ILE A 157 3.77 20.41 -9.30
N ILE A 158 2.78 21.25 -9.54
CA ILE A 158 1.37 20.85 -9.74
C ILE A 158 1.26 19.94 -10.96
N THR A 159 1.87 20.33 -12.09
CA THR A 159 1.87 19.52 -13.32
C THR A 159 2.53 18.16 -13.09
N ALA A 160 3.65 18.12 -12.37
CA ALA A 160 4.31 16.86 -12.04
C ALA A 160 3.46 15.96 -11.15
N LEU A 161 2.76 16.52 -10.16
CA LEU A 161 1.83 15.78 -9.30
C LEU A 161 0.61 15.27 -10.08
N GLU A 162 0.06 16.06 -10.99
CA GLU A 162 -1.08 15.67 -11.85
C GLU A 162 -0.73 14.49 -12.78
N GLN A 163 0.54 14.29 -13.08
CA GLN A 163 1.02 13.14 -13.85
C GLN A 163 1.17 11.87 -13.00
N THR A 164 1.20 11.98 -11.67
CA THR A 164 1.32 10.80 -10.79
C THR A 164 0.02 10.00 -10.74
N LYS A 165 0.16 8.67 -10.66
CA LYS A 165 -1.00 7.76 -10.57
C LYS A 165 -1.85 8.03 -9.33
N ILE A 166 -1.25 8.38 -8.19
CA ILE A 166 -1.99 8.71 -6.95
C ILE A 166 -2.98 9.84 -7.20
N VAL A 167 -2.52 10.96 -7.78
CA VAL A 167 -3.39 12.10 -8.07
C VAL A 167 -4.42 11.75 -9.15
N GLN A 168 -4.05 10.98 -10.17
CA GLN A 168 -4.95 10.56 -11.24
C GLN A 168 -6.09 9.68 -10.74
N LEU A 169 -5.81 8.73 -9.85
CA LEU A 169 -6.83 7.85 -9.25
C LEU A 169 -7.76 8.59 -8.29
N SER A 170 -7.28 9.65 -7.65
CA SER A 170 -8.04 10.42 -6.66
C SER A 170 -8.76 11.65 -7.25
N LYS A 171 -8.74 11.87 -8.58
CA LYS A 171 -9.25 13.09 -9.23
C LYS A 171 -10.64 13.50 -8.81
N GLU A 172 -11.55 12.56 -8.63
CA GLU A 172 -12.96 12.85 -8.33
C GLU A 172 -13.13 13.43 -6.91
N HIS A 173 -12.26 13.05 -5.98
CA HIS A 173 -12.39 13.40 -4.56
C HIS A 173 -11.29 14.35 -4.07
N ILE A 174 -10.27 14.63 -4.86
CA ILE A 174 -9.09 15.38 -4.43
C ILE A 174 -9.41 16.82 -3.99
N ASN A 175 -10.42 17.46 -4.60
CA ASN A 175 -10.81 18.84 -4.27
C ASN A 175 -11.45 18.97 -2.87
N VAL A 176 -11.96 17.88 -2.32
CA VAL A 176 -12.56 17.81 -0.98
C VAL A 176 -11.65 17.14 0.04
N HIS A 177 -10.49 16.66 -0.40
CA HIS A 177 -9.52 16.01 0.45
C HIS A 177 -9.03 16.94 1.56
N LYS A 178 -9.08 16.46 2.80
CA LYS A 178 -8.61 17.17 3.98
C LYS A 178 -7.32 16.56 4.49
N LYS A 179 -6.45 17.38 5.01
CA LYS A 179 -5.18 16.93 5.59
C LYS A 179 -5.42 15.87 6.68
N GLY A 180 -4.76 14.73 6.51
CA GLY A 180 -4.88 13.58 7.41
C GLY A 180 -6.03 12.64 7.06
N ASP A 181 -6.84 12.93 6.05
CA ASP A 181 -7.81 11.99 5.53
C ASP A 181 -7.08 10.85 4.80
N ARG A 182 -7.41 9.61 5.15
CA ARG A 182 -6.76 8.41 4.59
C ARG A 182 -7.69 7.58 3.70
N GLU A 183 -8.93 8.02 3.47
CA GLU A 183 -9.93 7.24 2.74
C GLU A 183 -9.49 6.88 1.32
N GLU A 184 -8.91 7.84 0.58
CA GLU A 184 -8.40 7.57 -0.78
C GLU A 184 -7.18 6.65 -0.76
N TYR A 185 -6.31 6.77 0.24
CA TYR A 185 -5.14 5.89 0.36
C TYR A 185 -5.53 4.45 0.67
N ARG A 186 -6.59 4.20 1.46
CA ARG A 186 -7.13 2.85 1.70
C ARG A 186 -7.65 2.18 0.45
N LYS A 187 -8.14 2.95 -0.52
CA LYS A 187 -8.60 2.43 -1.82
C LYS A 187 -7.43 2.06 -2.74
N ILE A 188 -6.32 2.80 -2.63
CA ILE A 188 -5.15 2.69 -3.50
C ILE A 188 -4.15 1.66 -2.97
N PHE A 189 -3.88 1.68 -1.68
CA PHE A 189 -2.88 0.83 -1.03
C PHE A 189 -3.57 -0.24 -0.20
N MET A 190 -3.40 -1.48 -0.62
CA MET A 190 -3.86 -2.66 0.12
C MET A 190 -2.71 -3.67 0.17
N PRO A 191 -2.04 -3.83 1.33
CA PRO A 191 -0.97 -4.77 1.45
C PRO A 191 -1.47 -6.20 1.32
N ILE A 192 -0.65 -7.05 0.71
CA ILE A 192 -0.83 -8.49 0.74
C ILE A 192 -0.15 -8.99 2.00
N ILE A 193 -0.92 -9.64 2.87
CA ILE A 193 -0.43 -10.21 4.12
C ILE A 193 -0.40 -11.72 3.95
N LYS A 194 0.79 -12.32 4.08
CA LYS A 194 0.94 -13.76 4.00
C LYS A 194 0.70 -14.39 5.37
N PRO A 195 -0.30 -15.26 5.51
CA PRO A 195 -0.51 -16.01 6.75
C PRO A 195 0.69 -16.90 7.09
N ASP A 196 1.02 -17.04 8.38
CA ASP A 196 2.16 -17.82 8.87
C ASP A 196 2.10 -19.31 8.48
N PHE A 197 0.90 -19.81 8.21
CA PHE A 197 0.69 -21.20 7.80
C PHE A 197 0.81 -21.45 6.28
N MET A 198 1.08 -20.41 5.49
CA MET A 198 1.28 -20.54 4.06
C MET A 198 2.76 -20.72 3.73
N TYR A 199 3.18 -21.94 3.46
CA TYR A 199 4.57 -22.28 3.13
C TYR A 199 4.94 -22.07 1.65
N THR A 200 3.99 -21.71 0.79
CA THR A 200 4.25 -21.51 -0.64
C THR A 200 4.95 -20.18 -0.89
N LYS A 201 5.94 -20.19 -1.78
CA LYS A 201 6.49 -18.95 -2.35
C LYS A 201 5.38 -18.31 -3.18
N LEU A 202 4.86 -17.22 -2.70
CA LEU A 202 3.87 -16.41 -3.41
C LEU A 202 4.58 -15.21 -3.97
N LEU A 203 4.50 -15.05 -5.28
CA LEU A 203 4.85 -13.81 -5.93
C LEU A 203 3.64 -12.89 -5.77
N ALA A 204 3.77 -11.88 -4.92
CA ALA A 204 2.73 -10.87 -4.73
C ALA A 204 2.58 -9.97 -5.96
N THR A 205 3.60 -9.94 -6.82
CA THR A 205 3.67 -9.09 -8.01
C THR A 205 3.46 -9.92 -9.28
N TYR A 206 2.86 -9.28 -10.26
CA TYR A 206 2.84 -9.83 -11.62
C TYR A 206 4.27 -9.96 -12.15
N PRO A 207 4.56 -11.02 -12.93
CA PRO A 207 5.86 -11.17 -13.55
C PRO A 207 6.11 -9.96 -14.48
N PRO A 208 7.24 -9.22 -14.32
CA PRO A 208 7.48 -8.00 -15.08
C PRO A 208 7.55 -8.25 -16.60
N ASP A 209 8.00 -9.44 -17.00
CA ASP A 209 8.14 -9.83 -18.40
C ASP A 209 6.98 -10.72 -18.90
N GLY A 210 5.97 -10.94 -18.07
CA GLY A 210 4.84 -11.82 -18.43
C GLY A 210 3.81 -11.10 -19.28
N GLU A 211 3.45 -11.65 -20.45
CA GLU A 211 2.30 -11.22 -21.22
C GLU A 211 1.01 -11.78 -20.59
N GLN A 212 0.10 -10.88 -20.18
CA GLN A 212 -1.16 -11.29 -19.60
C GLN A 212 -2.07 -11.91 -20.68
N LEU A 213 -2.40 -13.18 -20.51
CA LEU A 213 -3.28 -13.92 -21.42
C LEU A 213 -4.76 -13.75 -21.06
N ALA A 214 -5.08 -13.87 -19.77
CA ALA A 214 -6.44 -13.79 -19.26
C ALA A 214 -6.45 -13.40 -17.77
N SER A 215 -7.58 -12.83 -17.32
CA SER A 215 -7.86 -12.64 -15.90
C SER A 215 -9.32 -12.98 -15.66
N TYR A 216 -9.58 -13.76 -14.61
CA TYR A 216 -10.92 -14.17 -14.21
C TYR A 216 -10.99 -14.40 -12.70
N ALA A 217 -12.22 -14.51 -12.18
CA ALA A 217 -12.45 -14.80 -10.77
C ALA A 217 -13.04 -16.20 -10.59
N VAL A 218 -12.57 -16.91 -9.57
CA VAL A 218 -13.16 -18.18 -9.11
C VAL A 218 -13.66 -17.91 -7.67
N GLY A 219 -14.97 -17.70 -7.51
CA GLY A 219 -15.52 -17.18 -6.27
C GLY A 219 -14.95 -15.79 -5.97
N GLU A 220 -14.30 -15.62 -4.82
CA GLU A 220 -13.63 -14.39 -4.40
C GLU A 220 -12.11 -14.38 -4.73
N THR A 221 -11.60 -15.42 -5.37
CA THR A 221 -10.20 -15.55 -5.76
C THR A 221 -9.95 -14.96 -7.14
N GLU A 222 -9.00 -14.07 -7.25
CA GLU A 222 -8.55 -13.52 -8.51
C GLU A 222 -7.46 -14.42 -9.11
N VAL A 223 -7.64 -14.81 -10.39
CA VAL A 223 -6.69 -15.64 -11.13
C VAL A 223 -6.28 -14.89 -12.40
N THR A 224 -4.98 -14.69 -12.56
CA THR A 224 -4.42 -14.07 -13.78
C THR A 224 -3.41 -15.03 -14.41
N LEU A 225 -3.54 -15.25 -15.70
CA LEU A 225 -2.67 -16.11 -16.50
C LEU A 225 -1.64 -15.28 -17.24
N PHE A 226 -0.39 -15.69 -17.16
CA PHE A 226 0.72 -15.05 -17.87
C PHE A 226 1.45 -16.06 -18.75
N GLN A 227 1.76 -15.64 -19.98
CA GLN A 227 2.75 -16.30 -20.82
C GLN A 227 4.12 -15.72 -20.49
N MET A 228 5.04 -16.57 -20.07
CA MET A 228 6.41 -16.15 -19.82
C MET A 228 7.23 -16.12 -21.12
N PRO A 229 8.08 -15.09 -21.35
CA PRO A 229 8.96 -15.04 -22.48
C PRO A 229 9.92 -16.25 -22.45
N ASN A 230 10.10 -16.88 -23.58
CA ASN A 230 10.94 -18.09 -23.75
C ASN A 230 10.51 -19.34 -22.95
N SER A 231 9.26 -19.42 -22.52
CA SER A 231 8.68 -20.57 -21.85
C SER A 231 7.39 -21.05 -22.56
N VAL A 232 7.19 -22.34 -22.62
CA VAL A 232 5.93 -22.94 -23.06
C VAL A 232 4.91 -23.00 -21.91
N GLN A 233 5.35 -22.70 -20.69
CA GLN A 233 4.53 -22.80 -19.49
C GLN A 233 3.76 -21.52 -19.25
N THR A 234 2.49 -21.67 -18.89
CA THR A 234 1.64 -20.58 -18.41
C THR A 234 1.78 -20.44 -16.90
N LEU A 235 2.06 -19.24 -16.43
CA LEU A 235 2.07 -18.91 -15.00
C LEU A 235 0.65 -18.55 -14.55
N TYR A 236 0.18 -19.20 -13.49
CA TYR A 236 -1.06 -18.85 -12.79
C TYR A 236 -0.72 -17.98 -11.59
N HIS A 237 -1.10 -16.72 -11.64
CA HIS A 237 -1.02 -15.81 -10.51
C HIS A 237 -2.37 -15.80 -9.79
N ILE A 238 -2.37 -16.22 -8.53
CA ILE A 238 -3.59 -16.43 -7.74
C ILE A 238 -3.55 -15.51 -6.51
N VAL A 239 -4.59 -14.71 -6.35
CA VAL A 239 -4.79 -13.85 -5.17
C VAL A 239 -6.05 -14.30 -4.46
N PRO A 240 -5.92 -15.21 -3.48
CA PRO A 240 -7.06 -15.71 -2.73
C PRO A 240 -7.55 -14.69 -1.68
N PRO A 241 -8.79 -14.80 -1.18
CA PRO A 241 -9.36 -13.88 -0.22
C PRO A 241 -8.59 -13.83 1.10
N GLU A 242 -7.91 -14.90 1.48
CA GLU A 242 -7.09 -14.96 2.69
C GLU A 242 -5.94 -13.96 2.71
N PHE A 243 -5.55 -13.35 1.59
CA PHE A 243 -4.52 -12.29 1.55
C PHE A 243 -5.06 -10.90 1.84
N LYS A 244 -6.38 -10.75 1.87
CA LYS A 244 -7.08 -9.48 2.09
C LYS A 244 -7.77 -9.43 3.47
N LEU A 245 -7.46 -10.36 4.38
CA LEU A 245 -8.03 -10.39 5.72
C LEU A 245 -7.43 -9.30 6.62
N SER A 246 -8.22 -8.84 7.60
CA SER A 246 -7.71 -7.97 8.65
C SER A 246 -6.80 -8.75 9.61
N GLU A 247 -5.90 -8.03 10.30
CA GLU A 247 -4.96 -8.64 11.25
C GLU A 247 -5.66 -9.43 12.36
N GLU A 248 -6.79 -8.92 12.85
CA GLU A 248 -7.61 -9.62 13.85
C GLU A 248 -8.09 -10.99 13.35
N LYS A 249 -8.49 -11.08 12.06
CA LYS A 249 -8.91 -12.32 11.42
C LYS A 249 -7.74 -13.30 11.22
N TYR A 250 -6.53 -12.77 10.88
CA TYR A 250 -5.33 -13.60 10.82
C TYR A 250 -4.98 -14.21 12.18
N GLU A 251 -5.00 -13.41 13.25
CA GLU A 251 -4.73 -13.91 14.59
C GLU A 251 -5.78 -14.95 15.04
N LEU A 252 -7.02 -14.78 14.63
CA LEU A 252 -8.10 -15.72 14.89
C LEU A 252 -7.86 -17.06 14.17
N LEU A 253 -7.50 -17.00 12.88
CA LEU A 253 -7.18 -18.18 12.08
C LEU A 253 -5.95 -18.94 12.62
N ASP A 254 -4.88 -18.23 12.99
CA ASP A 254 -3.67 -18.84 13.57
C ASP A 254 -4.00 -19.56 14.90
N ALA A 255 -4.81 -18.94 15.75
CA ALA A 255 -5.23 -19.56 17.00
C ALA A 255 -6.11 -20.80 16.76
N ALA A 256 -7.11 -20.69 15.88
CA ALA A 256 -7.99 -21.79 15.52
C ALA A 256 -7.22 -22.95 14.88
N ARG A 257 -6.27 -22.66 13.99
CA ARG A 257 -5.43 -23.68 13.35
C ARG A 257 -4.59 -24.46 14.36
N LYS A 258 -3.99 -23.78 15.33
CA LYS A 258 -3.19 -24.45 16.38
C LYS A 258 -4.02 -25.46 17.15
N ILE A 259 -5.23 -25.07 17.56
CA ILE A 259 -6.14 -25.95 18.29
C ILE A 259 -6.64 -27.09 17.39
N LEU A 260 -6.99 -26.79 16.14
CA LEU A 260 -7.50 -27.78 15.18
C LEU A 260 -6.41 -28.81 14.79
N ALA A 261 -5.13 -28.41 14.73
CA ALA A 261 -4.01 -29.31 14.46
C ALA A 261 -3.79 -30.34 15.58
N GLU A 262 -4.20 -30.07 16.79
CA GLU A 262 -4.17 -31.00 17.92
C GLU A 262 -5.38 -31.96 17.95
N HIS A 263 -6.42 -31.66 17.15
CA HIS A 263 -7.60 -32.51 17.06
C HIS A 263 -7.28 -33.84 16.41
N LYS A 264 -7.56 -34.93 17.11
CA LYS A 264 -7.41 -36.30 16.60
C LYS A 264 -8.76 -36.83 16.13
N PRO A 265 -9.02 -36.85 14.82
CA PRO A 265 -10.29 -37.34 14.31
C PRO A 265 -10.49 -38.83 14.63
N LYS A 266 -11.74 -39.24 14.81
CA LYS A 266 -12.08 -40.64 15.09
C LYS A 266 -11.91 -41.48 13.81
N ARG A 267 -11.60 -42.78 13.96
CA ARG A 267 -11.38 -43.69 12.80
C ARG A 267 -12.56 -43.69 11.81
N SER A 268 -13.81 -43.50 12.28
CA SER A 268 -15.01 -43.43 11.43
C SER A 268 -15.09 -42.17 10.56
N GLU A 269 -14.33 -41.16 10.85
CA GLU A 269 -14.31 -39.89 10.11
C GLU A 269 -13.36 -39.92 8.90
N PHE A 270 -12.44 -40.90 8.84
CA PHE A 270 -11.47 -41.07 7.75
C PHE A 270 -11.97 -41.88 6.55
N THR A 271 -13.17 -42.43 6.59
CA THR A 271 -13.67 -43.35 5.54
C THR A 271 -14.16 -42.62 4.27
N ASP A 272 -14.50 -41.32 4.41
CA ASP A 272 -15.01 -40.49 3.33
C ASP A 272 -14.38 -39.08 3.43
N PRO A 273 -13.59 -38.65 2.44
CA PRO A 273 -12.92 -37.36 2.44
C PRO A 273 -13.88 -36.18 2.53
N GLU A 274 -15.04 -36.25 1.87
CA GLU A 274 -16.03 -35.18 1.88
C GLU A 274 -16.69 -35.04 3.25
N ARG A 275 -17.01 -36.17 3.86
CA ARG A 275 -17.54 -36.20 5.22
C ARG A 275 -16.52 -35.67 6.23
N MET A 276 -15.26 -36.03 6.09
CA MET A 276 -14.18 -35.51 6.93
C MET A 276 -14.08 -33.98 6.78
N ARG A 277 -14.08 -33.49 5.56
CA ARG A 277 -14.06 -32.04 5.28
C ARG A 277 -15.22 -31.32 5.98
N GLN A 278 -16.45 -31.84 5.87
CA GLN A 278 -17.61 -31.22 6.48
C GLN A 278 -17.53 -31.22 8.03
N VAL A 279 -17.00 -32.27 8.63
CA VAL A 279 -16.76 -32.34 10.08
C VAL A 279 -15.76 -31.24 10.50
N PHE A 280 -14.65 -31.09 9.76
CA PHE A 280 -13.66 -30.05 10.07
C PHE A 280 -14.19 -28.63 9.84
N VAL A 281 -15.04 -28.41 8.83
CA VAL A 281 -15.72 -27.11 8.63
C VAL A 281 -16.59 -26.76 9.83
N ASN A 282 -17.37 -27.72 10.34
CA ASN A 282 -18.22 -27.49 11.49
C ASN A 282 -17.40 -27.21 12.76
N ILE A 283 -16.41 -28.06 13.06
CA ILE A 283 -15.53 -27.88 14.22
C ILE A 283 -14.78 -26.54 14.10
N GLY A 284 -14.27 -26.21 12.91
CA GLY A 284 -13.59 -24.95 12.65
C GLY A 284 -14.50 -23.74 12.85
N GLY A 285 -15.75 -23.83 12.41
CA GLY A 285 -16.75 -22.79 12.61
C GLY A 285 -17.07 -22.55 14.07
N ASP A 286 -17.30 -23.62 14.85
CA ASP A 286 -17.57 -23.52 16.28
C ASP A 286 -16.37 -22.96 17.06
N LEU A 287 -15.17 -23.39 16.68
CA LEU A 287 -13.92 -22.88 17.28
C LEU A 287 -13.68 -21.40 16.97
N LEU A 288 -13.98 -20.97 15.74
CA LEU A 288 -13.88 -19.55 15.36
C LEU A 288 -14.88 -18.69 16.15
N ASP A 289 -16.10 -19.16 16.39
CA ASP A 289 -17.08 -18.46 17.23
C ASP A 289 -16.61 -18.33 18.69
N GLU A 290 -16.08 -19.40 19.26
CA GLU A 290 -15.57 -19.39 20.62
C GLU A 290 -14.40 -18.41 20.76
N LEU A 291 -13.40 -18.48 19.87
CA LEU A 291 -12.24 -17.61 19.88
C LEU A 291 -12.61 -16.15 19.58
N ALA A 292 -13.53 -15.89 18.66
CA ALA A 292 -14.03 -14.56 18.37
C ALA A 292 -14.75 -13.95 19.60
N GLY A 293 -15.52 -14.76 20.32
CA GLY A 293 -16.15 -14.36 21.57
C GLY A 293 -15.14 -13.95 22.65
N TYR A 294 -14.07 -14.74 22.84
CA TYR A 294 -13.00 -14.42 23.79
C TYR A 294 -12.26 -13.14 23.44
N ARG A 295 -12.06 -12.86 22.16
CA ARG A 295 -11.32 -11.68 21.67
C ARG A 295 -12.21 -10.48 21.38
N GLN A 296 -13.52 -10.61 21.59
CA GLN A 296 -14.54 -9.58 21.30
C GLN A 296 -14.57 -9.14 19.82
N ILE A 297 -14.18 -10.04 18.91
CA ILE A 297 -14.22 -9.83 17.47
C ILE A 297 -15.63 -10.17 16.97
N LYS A 298 -16.24 -9.23 16.25
CA LYS A 298 -17.57 -9.46 15.65
C LYS A 298 -17.42 -10.07 14.26
N LEU A 299 -17.81 -11.31 14.09
CA LEU A 299 -17.88 -11.99 12.79
C LEU A 299 -19.33 -12.03 12.29
N ARG A 300 -19.52 -11.70 11.01
CA ARG A 300 -20.77 -11.98 10.31
C ARG A 300 -20.81 -13.45 9.92
N GLN A 301 -22.00 -14.02 9.75
CA GLN A 301 -22.17 -15.44 9.42
C GLN A 301 -21.38 -15.82 8.13
N LYS A 302 -21.44 -14.99 7.09
CA LYS A 302 -20.69 -15.21 5.86
C LYS A 302 -19.17 -15.22 6.09
N GLU A 303 -18.64 -14.27 6.86
CA GLU A 303 -17.22 -14.21 7.22
C GLU A 303 -16.74 -15.42 8.00
N LYS A 304 -17.58 -15.92 8.91
CA LYS A 304 -17.30 -17.16 9.66
C LYS A 304 -17.16 -18.37 8.73
N GLU A 305 -18.11 -18.52 7.80
CA GLU A 305 -18.10 -19.61 6.81
C GLU A 305 -16.86 -19.53 5.91
N GLU A 306 -16.49 -18.36 5.45
CA GLU A 306 -15.27 -18.11 4.68
C GLU A 306 -14.01 -18.47 5.48
N LEU A 307 -13.90 -18.00 6.72
CA LEU A 307 -12.76 -18.30 7.59
C LEU A 307 -12.67 -19.80 7.93
N ALA A 308 -13.80 -20.48 8.14
CA ALA A 308 -13.83 -21.93 8.36
C ALA A 308 -13.35 -22.70 7.12
N GLN A 309 -13.75 -22.29 5.93
CA GLN A 309 -13.25 -22.89 4.68
C GLN A 309 -11.75 -22.66 4.48
N ILE A 310 -11.25 -21.46 4.76
CA ILE A 310 -9.80 -21.16 4.73
C ILE A 310 -9.08 -22.07 5.72
N LEU A 311 -9.57 -22.16 6.95
CA LEU A 311 -8.97 -23.01 8.00
C LEU A 311 -8.87 -24.47 7.57
N VAL A 312 -9.92 -25.02 6.99
CA VAL A 312 -9.97 -26.43 6.51
C VAL A 312 -9.05 -26.63 5.33
N ARG A 313 -9.03 -25.71 4.37
CA ARG A 313 -8.13 -25.75 3.19
C ARG A 313 -6.67 -25.94 3.59
N TYR A 314 -6.20 -25.27 4.62
CA TYR A 314 -4.82 -25.34 5.09
C TYR A 314 -4.56 -26.35 6.22
N THR A 315 -5.58 -27.09 6.67
CA THR A 315 -5.44 -28.08 7.74
C THR A 315 -5.56 -29.52 7.20
N VAL A 316 -6.61 -29.78 6.44
CA VAL A 316 -6.90 -31.09 5.87
C VAL A 316 -7.05 -31.10 4.35
N GLY A 317 -7.05 -29.93 3.72
CA GLY A 317 -7.14 -29.76 2.28
C GLY A 317 -5.78 -29.66 1.57
N PHE A 318 -5.82 -29.34 0.28
CA PHE A 318 -4.64 -29.24 -0.58
C PHE A 318 -4.07 -27.82 -0.65
N GLY A 319 -4.45 -26.96 0.30
CA GLY A 319 -4.00 -25.56 0.35
C GLY A 319 -4.53 -24.75 -0.84
N LEU A 320 -3.68 -23.85 -1.37
CA LEU A 320 -4.10 -22.89 -2.40
C LEU A 320 -4.63 -23.55 -3.70
N ILE A 321 -4.18 -24.77 -4.02
CA ILE A 321 -4.62 -25.50 -5.24
C ILE A 321 -6.12 -25.77 -5.21
N GLU A 322 -6.72 -25.93 -4.04
CA GLU A 322 -8.18 -26.16 -3.92
C GLU A 322 -9.03 -25.01 -4.46
N VAL A 323 -8.46 -23.82 -4.57
CA VAL A 323 -9.18 -22.67 -5.11
C VAL A 323 -9.42 -22.81 -6.63
N LEU A 324 -8.60 -23.64 -7.30
CA LEU A 324 -8.69 -23.89 -8.73
C LEU A 324 -9.50 -25.14 -9.07
N LEU A 325 -9.84 -25.96 -8.10
CA LEU A 325 -10.63 -27.19 -8.23
C LEU A 325 -12.10 -26.92 -7.98
#